data_191382c2d08678bc89e60201f95009e9
#
_entry.id   191382c2d08678bc89e60201f95009e9
#
_cell.length_a   1.000
_cell.length_b   1.000
_cell.length_c   1.000
_cell.angle_alpha   90.00
_cell.angle_beta   90.00
_cell.angle_gamma   90.00
#
_symmetry.space_group_name_H-M   'P 1'
#
loop_
_entity.id
_entity.type
_entity.pdbx_description
1 polymer ?
#
loop_
_entity_poly.entity_id
_entity_poly.type
_entity_poly.pdbx_seq_one_letter_code
_entity_poly.pdbx_strand_id
1 'polypeptide(L)'
;WDGLLSFDCYGKVAPAIASSWEHNDDSTVWTFHLRDDVDWVDVNGEVKDHLTSKDFLVGFEWVMNAYKNEANNTSMPNDTVAGAADYYEQTKAAGDAAADMTYEDMLAAGVGIEAPDDYTLVFTCKDPCPYFDTVAAYNSFYPVAPALLDELGIEGFRGCDNTTMWYNGPYLIEEYIQGNTKSYIPNPSYYDAANVSRFERLTITMISDGTISLQLYQNRELDEVDLGESSIATIQADPSNEYNQQMCEKRPKKFSYCFIFNYDKRKT
;
A
#
# COMPACT_ATOMS: atom_id res chain seq x y z
N TRP A 1 4.29 1.96 5.43
CA TRP A 1 3.83 0.64 5.91
C TRP A 1 4.26 -0.45 4.94
N ASP A 2 4.53 -1.63 5.49
CA ASP A 2 4.63 -2.86 4.74
C ASP A 2 3.30 -3.60 4.79
N GLY A 3 3.01 -4.36 3.72
CA GLY A 3 1.87 -5.26 3.62
C GLY A 3 2.27 -6.72 3.79
N LEU A 4 1.37 -7.64 3.42
CA LEU A 4 1.64 -9.08 3.44
C LEU A 4 2.87 -9.43 2.60
N LEU A 5 2.93 -8.91 1.39
CA LEU A 5 3.97 -9.20 0.39
C LEU A 5 4.47 -7.89 -0.22
N SER A 6 5.67 -7.95 -0.77
CA SER A 6 6.32 -6.85 -1.50
C SER A 6 6.69 -7.27 -2.92
N PHE A 7 7.37 -6.37 -3.64
CA PHE A 7 7.98 -6.69 -4.94
C PHE A 7 9.48 -6.43 -4.90
N ASP A 8 10.23 -7.39 -5.38
CA ASP A 8 11.67 -7.20 -5.56
C ASP A 8 11.99 -6.19 -6.68
N CYS A 9 13.26 -5.85 -6.81
CA CYS A 9 13.73 -4.94 -7.87
C CYS A 9 13.47 -5.49 -9.29
N TYR A 10 13.07 -6.74 -9.45
CA TYR A 10 12.65 -7.37 -10.71
C TYR A 10 11.15 -7.40 -10.91
N GLY A 11 10.36 -6.89 -9.97
CA GLY A 11 8.91 -6.90 -10.01
C GLY A 11 8.30 -8.27 -9.73
N LYS A 12 9.06 -9.18 -9.10
CA LYS A 12 8.55 -10.45 -8.61
C LYS A 12 8.02 -10.26 -7.19
N VAL A 13 6.97 -11.00 -6.86
CA VAL A 13 6.46 -11.05 -5.49
C VAL A 13 7.54 -11.62 -4.57
N ALA A 14 7.71 -10.96 -3.44
CA ALA A 14 8.70 -11.28 -2.42
C ALA A 14 8.05 -11.23 -1.03
N PRO A 15 8.58 -11.99 -0.05
CA PRO A 15 8.14 -11.91 1.34
C PRO A 15 8.24 -10.47 1.89
N ALA A 16 7.30 -10.13 2.77
CA ALA A 16 7.34 -8.95 3.62
C ALA A 16 6.87 -9.34 5.02
N ILE A 17 5.70 -8.89 5.50
CA ILE A 17 5.15 -9.35 6.78
C ILE A 17 4.78 -10.84 6.73
N ALA A 18 4.29 -11.35 5.58
CA ALA A 18 4.21 -12.78 5.38
C ALA A 18 5.59 -13.34 4.97
N SER A 19 6.14 -14.23 5.78
CA SER A 19 7.42 -14.92 5.52
C SER A 19 7.30 -16.00 4.46
N SER A 20 6.12 -16.59 4.31
CA SER A 20 5.77 -17.59 3.30
C SER A 20 4.27 -17.62 3.06
N TRP A 21 3.87 -18.19 1.93
CA TRP A 21 2.46 -18.40 1.58
C TRP A 21 2.31 -19.63 0.71
N GLU A 22 1.10 -20.18 0.71
CA GLU A 22 0.72 -21.33 -0.09
C GLU A 22 -0.77 -21.21 -0.49
N HIS A 23 -1.17 -22.02 -1.44
CA HIS A 23 -2.58 -22.11 -1.87
C HIS A 23 -2.99 -23.56 -2.12
N ASN A 24 -4.30 -23.81 -2.11
CA ASN A 24 -4.87 -25.09 -2.48
C ASN A 24 -4.76 -25.34 -4.01
N ASP A 25 -5.10 -26.55 -4.46
CA ASP A 25 -4.88 -27.00 -5.84
C ASP A 25 -5.58 -26.13 -6.90
N ASP A 26 -6.74 -25.55 -6.57
CA ASP A 26 -7.51 -24.71 -7.49
C ASP A 26 -7.28 -23.21 -7.27
N SER A 27 -6.35 -22.83 -6.39
CA SER A 27 -6.01 -21.44 -6.07
C SER A 27 -7.20 -20.60 -5.58
N THR A 28 -8.16 -21.22 -4.89
CA THR A 28 -9.29 -20.53 -4.26
C THR A 28 -9.03 -20.19 -2.79
N VAL A 29 -8.13 -20.89 -2.12
CA VAL A 29 -7.77 -20.64 -0.72
C VAL A 29 -6.28 -20.39 -0.62
N TRP A 30 -5.91 -19.25 -0.03
CA TRP A 30 -4.54 -18.81 0.16
C TRP A 30 -4.22 -18.67 1.65
N THR A 31 -3.14 -19.27 2.10
CA THR A 31 -2.67 -19.19 3.49
C THR A 31 -1.35 -18.43 3.53
N PHE A 32 -1.28 -17.40 4.36
CA PHE A 32 -0.10 -16.59 4.60
C PHE A 32 0.40 -16.82 6.03
N HIS A 33 1.69 -17.16 6.16
CA HIS A 33 2.37 -17.32 7.44
C HIS A 33 3.13 -16.04 7.77
N LEU A 34 2.67 -15.35 8.79
CA LEU A 34 3.20 -14.06 9.20
C LEU A 34 4.48 -14.23 10.02
N ARG A 35 5.30 -13.19 10.05
CA ARG A 35 6.42 -13.03 10.97
C ARG A 35 5.89 -12.71 12.37
N ASP A 36 6.68 -13.03 13.37
CA ASP A 36 6.42 -12.74 14.78
C ASP A 36 7.35 -11.65 15.36
N ASP A 37 8.04 -10.92 14.50
CA ASP A 37 9.04 -9.90 14.86
C ASP A 37 8.73 -8.52 14.27
N VAL A 38 7.46 -8.23 13.95
CA VAL A 38 7.04 -6.96 13.35
C VAL A 38 6.36 -6.08 14.40
N ASP A 39 6.91 -4.90 14.61
CA ASP A 39 6.37 -3.92 15.54
C ASP A 39 5.77 -2.71 14.83
N TRP A 40 4.73 -2.16 15.43
CA TRP A 40 4.26 -0.81 15.17
C TRP A 40 5.05 0.19 16.02
N VAL A 41 5.57 1.22 15.37
CA VAL A 41 6.30 2.29 16.04
C VAL A 41 5.69 3.66 15.74
N ASP A 42 5.87 4.61 16.62
CA ASP A 42 5.50 6.00 16.37
C ASP A 42 6.56 6.75 15.52
N VAL A 43 6.36 8.03 15.28
CA VAL A 43 7.29 8.88 14.50
C VAL A 43 8.68 9.01 15.14
N ASN A 44 8.82 8.75 16.44
CA ASN A 44 10.10 8.74 17.14
C ASN A 44 10.80 7.37 17.11
N GLY A 45 10.16 6.37 16.53
CA GLY A 45 10.64 4.99 16.51
C GLY A 45 10.41 4.22 17.81
N GLU A 46 9.56 4.73 18.71
CA GLU A 46 9.16 4.02 19.92
C GLU A 46 8.11 2.96 19.61
N VAL A 47 8.35 1.73 20.09
CA VAL A 47 7.41 0.61 19.89
C VAL A 47 6.12 0.90 20.63
N LYS A 48 5.00 0.78 19.92
CA LYS A 48 3.63 1.03 20.40
C LYS A 48 2.82 -0.25 20.56
N ASP A 49 2.98 -1.17 19.62
CA ASP A 49 2.25 -2.43 19.58
C ASP A 49 3.00 -3.47 18.76
N HIS A 50 2.58 -4.71 18.83
CA HIS A 50 3.11 -5.83 18.07
C HIS A 50 2.09 -6.26 17.01
N LEU A 51 2.55 -6.39 15.76
CA LEU A 51 1.67 -6.72 14.63
C LEU A 51 1.27 -8.21 14.63
N THR A 52 -0.01 -8.47 14.47
CA THR A 52 -0.59 -9.79 14.36
C THR A 52 -1.53 -9.92 13.16
N SER A 53 -2.08 -11.10 12.93
CA SER A 53 -3.11 -11.35 11.92
C SER A 53 -4.37 -10.50 12.11
N LYS A 54 -4.69 -10.10 13.36
CA LYS A 54 -5.82 -9.24 13.70
C LYS A 54 -5.71 -7.87 13.02
N ASP A 55 -4.49 -7.32 12.89
CA ASP A 55 -4.26 -6.03 12.23
C ASP A 55 -4.70 -6.05 10.76
N PHE A 56 -4.54 -7.19 10.11
CA PHE A 56 -5.02 -7.39 8.73
C PHE A 56 -6.54 -7.52 8.66
N LEU A 57 -7.20 -8.14 9.66
CA LEU A 57 -8.67 -8.18 9.73
C LEU A 57 -9.22 -6.77 9.89
N VAL A 58 -8.64 -5.97 10.78
CA VAL A 58 -9.06 -4.57 11.03
C VAL A 58 -8.79 -3.71 9.79
N GLY A 59 -7.61 -3.85 9.16
CA GLY A 59 -7.27 -3.12 7.94
C GLY A 59 -8.19 -3.46 6.76
N PHE A 60 -8.51 -4.75 6.60
CA PHE A 60 -9.42 -5.20 5.54
C PHE A 60 -10.86 -4.74 5.78
N GLU A 61 -11.35 -4.80 7.04
CA GLU A 61 -12.66 -4.25 7.40
C GLU A 61 -12.72 -2.75 7.14
N TRP A 62 -11.68 -1.99 7.52
CA TRP A 62 -11.61 -0.56 7.25
C TRP A 62 -11.79 -0.25 5.76
N VAL A 63 -11.11 -0.98 4.87
CA VAL A 63 -11.20 -0.81 3.42
C VAL A 63 -12.58 -1.21 2.91
N MET A 64 -13.15 -2.30 3.43
CA MET A 64 -14.43 -2.86 2.96
C MET A 64 -15.65 -2.21 3.61
N ASN A 65 -15.48 -1.31 4.57
CA ASN A 65 -16.56 -0.55 5.18
C ASN A 65 -16.76 0.78 4.44
N ALA A 66 -17.86 0.92 3.72
CA ALA A 66 -18.15 2.08 2.88
C ALA A 66 -18.27 3.40 3.67
N TYR A 67 -18.59 3.35 4.96
CA TYR A 67 -18.61 4.51 5.84
C TYR A 67 -17.19 4.92 6.24
N LYS A 68 -16.33 3.97 6.60
CA LYS A 68 -14.96 4.22 7.07
C LYS A 68 -14.01 4.57 5.94
N ASN A 69 -14.16 3.96 4.77
CA ASN A 69 -13.25 4.10 3.63
C ASN A 69 -13.74 5.15 2.63
N GLU A 70 -13.26 6.36 2.76
CA GLU A 70 -13.54 7.44 1.80
C GLU A 70 -12.74 7.33 0.48
N ALA A 71 -11.65 6.59 0.48
CA ALA A 71 -10.75 6.46 -0.67
C ALA A 71 -11.30 5.57 -1.80
N ASN A 72 -12.31 4.75 -1.55
CA ASN A 72 -12.97 3.85 -2.50
C ASN A 72 -12.02 2.91 -3.27
N ASN A 73 -10.91 2.50 -2.66
CA ASN A 73 -9.92 1.57 -3.25
C ASN A 73 -10.32 0.09 -3.06
N THR A 74 -11.58 -0.22 -3.31
CA THR A 74 -12.21 -1.51 -3.02
C THR A 74 -12.25 -2.47 -4.21
N SER A 75 -11.83 -2.05 -5.40
CA SER A 75 -12.00 -2.86 -6.63
C SER A 75 -11.30 -4.22 -6.54
N MET A 76 -10.05 -4.28 -6.10
CA MET A 76 -9.33 -5.55 -5.99
C MET A 76 -9.92 -6.49 -4.94
N PRO A 77 -10.20 -6.07 -3.67
CA PRO A 77 -10.93 -6.90 -2.73
C PRO A 77 -12.28 -7.38 -3.26
N ASN A 78 -13.10 -6.48 -3.82
CA ASN A 78 -14.42 -6.81 -4.37
C ASN A 78 -14.37 -7.83 -5.52
N ASP A 79 -13.31 -7.77 -6.31
CA ASP A 79 -13.16 -8.64 -7.48
C ASP A 79 -12.55 -10.00 -7.12
N THR A 80 -11.86 -10.13 -5.99
CA THR A 80 -11.09 -11.33 -5.68
C THR A 80 -11.57 -12.07 -4.45
N VAL A 81 -11.90 -11.38 -3.35
CA VAL A 81 -12.22 -12.02 -2.05
C VAL A 81 -13.71 -12.35 -1.98
N ALA A 82 -14.03 -13.58 -1.59
CA ALA A 82 -15.42 -14.04 -1.43
C ALA A 82 -16.16 -13.16 -0.40
N GLY A 83 -17.40 -12.77 -0.70
CA GLY A 83 -18.27 -11.98 0.17
C GLY A 83 -17.85 -10.50 0.38
N ALA A 84 -16.68 -10.07 -0.11
CA ALA A 84 -16.20 -8.70 0.10
C ALA A 84 -17.13 -7.65 -0.52
N ALA A 85 -17.56 -7.86 -1.77
CA ALA A 85 -18.48 -6.95 -2.45
C ALA A 85 -19.85 -6.85 -1.75
N ASP A 86 -20.37 -7.96 -1.25
CA ASP A 86 -21.65 -8.01 -0.54
C ASP A 86 -21.57 -7.25 0.79
N TYR A 87 -20.45 -7.42 1.53
CA TYR A 87 -20.20 -6.68 2.77
C TYR A 87 -20.07 -5.17 2.51
N TYR A 88 -19.37 -4.77 1.46
CA TYR A 88 -19.27 -3.35 1.08
C TYR A 88 -20.64 -2.74 0.81
N GLU A 89 -21.50 -3.40 0.04
CA GLU A 89 -22.87 -2.92 -0.22
C GLU A 89 -23.75 -2.95 1.05
N GLN A 90 -23.52 -3.91 1.96
CA GLN A 90 -24.20 -3.96 3.26
C GLN A 90 -23.84 -2.74 4.13
N THR A 91 -22.55 -2.42 4.26
CA THR A 91 -22.08 -1.24 5.04
C THR A 91 -22.55 0.06 4.43
N LYS A 92 -22.56 0.13 3.10
CA LYS A 92 -23.10 1.28 2.36
C LYS A 92 -24.60 1.48 2.60
N ALA A 93 -25.36 0.41 2.65
CA ALA A 93 -26.79 0.46 2.95
C ALA A 93 -27.08 0.80 4.42
N ALA A 94 -26.18 0.44 5.35
CA ALA A 94 -26.28 0.75 6.76
C ALA A 94 -26.02 2.25 7.04
N GLY A 95 -25.31 2.96 6.16
CA GLY A 95 -24.97 4.37 6.33
C GLY A 95 -24.21 4.63 7.64
N ASP A 96 -24.65 5.60 8.43
CA ASP A 96 -23.98 5.96 9.69
C ASP A 96 -23.86 4.80 10.70
N ALA A 97 -24.76 3.81 10.65
CA ALA A 97 -24.68 2.65 11.52
C ALA A 97 -23.47 1.74 11.20
N ALA A 98 -22.89 1.88 10.00
CA ALA A 98 -21.67 1.16 9.64
C ALA A 98 -20.42 1.65 10.39
N ALA A 99 -20.49 2.82 11.03
CA ALA A 99 -19.40 3.32 11.89
C ALA A 99 -19.07 2.35 13.04
N ASP A 100 -20.09 1.73 13.61
CA ASP A 100 -19.97 0.82 14.76
C ASP A 100 -19.70 -0.64 14.35
N MET A 101 -19.73 -0.97 13.05
CA MET A 101 -19.42 -2.30 12.56
C MET A 101 -17.93 -2.60 12.70
N THR A 102 -17.60 -3.83 13.00
CA THR A 102 -16.24 -4.29 13.28
C THR A 102 -15.81 -5.41 12.33
N TYR A 103 -14.56 -5.85 12.45
CA TYR A 103 -14.09 -7.00 11.68
C TYR A 103 -14.84 -8.30 12.07
N GLU A 104 -15.35 -8.42 13.31
CA GLU A 104 -16.19 -9.55 13.73
C GLU A 104 -17.51 -9.57 12.94
N ASP A 105 -18.11 -8.40 12.69
CA ASP A 105 -19.32 -8.30 11.87
C ASP A 105 -19.02 -8.68 10.41
N MET A 106 -17.85 -8.27 9.89
CA MET A 106 -17.38 -8.64 8.57
C MET A 106 -17.19 -10.17 8.45
N LEU A 107 -16.57 -10.81 9.44
CA LEU A 107 -16.42 -12.27 9.48
C LEU A 107 -17.79 -12.96 9.56
N ALA A 108 -18.69 -12.46 10.41
CA ALA A 108 -20.06 -12.98 10.55
C ALA A 108 -20.89 -12.83 9.26
N ALA A 109 -20.60 -11.84 8.43
CA ALA A 109 -21.20 -11.67 7.11
C ALA A 109 -20.65 -12.65 6.06
N GLY A 110 -19.63 -13.45 6.39
CA GLY A 110 -19.08 -14.48 5.52
C GLY A 110 -18.05 -13.98 4.51
N VAL A 111 -17.37 -12.88 4.82
CA VAL A 111 -16.23 -12.41 4.00
C VAL A 111 -15.08 -13.41 4.11
N GLY A 112 -14.49 -13.76 2.99
CA GLY A 112 -13.46 -14.78 2.85
C GLY A 112 -12.09 -14.36 3.36
N ILE A 113 -12.00 -13.95 4.62
CA ILE A 113 -10.75 -13.71 5.35
C ILE A 113 -10.86 -14.31 6.73
N GLU A 114 -9.82 -15.00 7.21
CA GLU A 114 -9.78 -15.62 8.55
C GLU A 114 -8.38 -15.47 9.16
N ALA A 115 -8.33 -15.38 10.48
CA ALA A 115 -7.11 -15.41 11.29
C ALA A 115 -7.22 -16.53 12.32
N PRO A 116 -6.82 -17.77 11.97
CA PRO A 116 -6.92 -18.93 12.88
C PRO A 116 -6.05 -18.78 14.13
N ASP A 117 -4.96 -18.04 14.04
CA ASP A 117 -4.04 -17.68 15.12
C ASP A 117 -3.37 -16.36 14.83
N ASP A 118 -2.52 -15.87 15.73
CA ASP A 118 -1.88 -14.55 15.67
C ASP A 118 -0.95 -14.39 14.46
N TYR A 119 -0.50 -15.45 13.82
CA TYR A 119 0.50 -15.41 12.73
C TYR A 119 0.07 -16.19 11.49
N THR A 120 -1.19 -16.53 11.38
CA THR A 120 -1.76 -17.16 10.18
C THR A 120 -2.94 -16.35 9.67
N LEU A 121 -2.92 -16.04 8.38
CA LEU A 121 -4.00 -15.34 7.69
C LEU A 121 -4.43 -16.15 6.48
N VAL A 122 -5.73 -16.41 6.35
CA VAL A 122 -6.30 -17.19 5.26
C VAL A 122 -7.27 -16.34 4.46
N PHE A 123 -7.10 -16.34 3.13
CA PHE A 123 -8.05 -15.72 2.20
C PHE A 123 -8.76 -16.79 1.37
N THR A 124 -10.07 -16.64 1.23
CA THR A 124 -10.88 -17.41 0.29
C THR A 124 -11.30 -16.51 -0.86
N CYS A 125 -10.85 -16.85 -2.05
CA CYS A 125 -11.22 -16.17 -3.28
C CYS A 125 -12.61 -16.61 -3.76
N LYS A 126 -13.34 -15.70 -4.41
CA LYS A 126 -14.65 -16.03 -5.01
C LYS A 126 -14.55 -16.97 -6.22
N ASP A 127 -13.42 -16.91 -6.94
CA ASP A 127 -13.08 -17.72 -8.10
C ASP A 127 -11.61 -18.13 -8.03
N PRO A 128 -11.15 -19.15 -8.79
CA PRO A 128 -9.73 -19.49 -8.87
C PRO A 128 -8.84 -18.29 -9.22
N CYS A 129 -7.93 -17.92 -8.34
CA CYS A 129 -7.09 -16.73 -8.49
C CYS A 129 -5.59 -17.09 -8.33
N PRO A 130 -4.94 -17.70 -9.35
CA PRO A 130 -3.55 -18.15 -9.25
C PRO A 130 -2.52 -17.02 -9.14
N TYR A 131 -2.96 -15.77 -9.19
CA TYR A 131 -2.14 -14.56 -9.06
C TYR A 131 -2.49 -13.75 -7.80
N PHE A 132 -3.19 -14.35 -6.83
CA PHE A 132 -3.65 -13.64 -5.63
C PHE A 132 -2.49 -13.10 -4.79
N ASP A 133 -1.31 -13.71 -4.83
CA ASP A 133 -0.09 -13.19 -4.21
C ASP A 133 0.22 -11.76 -4.70
N THR A 134 0.05 -11.49 -5.99
CA THR A 134 0.24 -10.13 -6.54
C THR A 134 -0.85 -9.16 -6.09
N VAL A 135 -2.06 -9.65 -5.83
CA VAL A 135 -3.19 -8.88 -5.29
C VAL A 135 -2.97 -8.57 -3.82
N ALA A 136 -2.54 -9.57 -3.03
CA ALA A 136 -2.26 -9.43 -1.60
C ALA A 136 -1.10 -8.45 -1.28
N ALA A 137 -0.25 -8.17 -2.26
CA ALA A 137 0.79 -7.13 -2.15
C ALA A 137 0.25 -5.70 -2.38
N TYR A 138 -1.04 -5.52 -2.63
CA TYR A 138 -1.65 -4.21 -2.87
C TYR A 138 -2.09 -3.55 -1.57
N ASN A 139 -2.07 -2.21 -1.55
CA ASN A 139 -2.33 -1.44 -0.33
C ASN A 139 -3.74 -1.61 0.27
N SER A 140 -4.72 -2.10 -0.49
CA SER A 140 -6.04 -2.45 0.03
C SER A 140 -6.02 -3.65 1.01
N PHE A 141 -4.90 -4.35 1.10
CA PHE A 141 -4.66 -5.49 1.99
C PHE A 141 -3.65 -5.17 3.10
N TYR A 142 -3.35 -3.89 3.34
CA TYR A 142 -2.40 -3.48 4.38
C TYR A 142 -3.03 -3.58 5.76
N PRO A 143 -2.21 -3.87 6.79
CA PRO A 143 -2.69 -3.95 8.16
C PRO A 143 -2.99 -2.56 8.72
N VAL A 144 -3.86 -2.48 9.71
CA VAL A 144 -4.12 -1.31 10.55
C VAL A 144 -4.03 -1.73 12.00
N ALA A 145 -3.20 -1.03 12.79
CA ALA A 145 -3.06 -1.31 14.21
C ALA A 145 -4.41 -1.04 14.94
N PRO A 146 -5.04 -2.05 15.57
CA PRO A 146 -6.30 -1.86 16.29
C PRO A 146 -6.18 -0.79 17.38
N ALA A 147 -5.08 -0.80 18.13
CA ALA A 147 -4.85 0.16 19.22
C ALA A 147 -4.73 1.61 18.70
N LEU A 148 -4.16 1.85 17.52
CA LEU A 148 -4.14 3.17 16.91
C LEU A 148 -5.55 3.63 16.52
N LEU A 149 -6.35 2.74 15.96
CA LEU A 149 -7.72 3.05 15.57
C LEU A 149 -8.59 3.34 16.80
N ASP A 150 -8.41 2.58 17.90
CA ASP A 150 -9.08 2.81 19.18
C ASP A 150 -8.66 4.16 19.81
N GLU A 151 -7.38 4.52 19.71
CA GLU A 151 -6.86 5.79 20.24
C GLU A 151 -7.41 7.01 19.48
N LEU A 152 -7.41 6.95 18.14
CA LEU A 152 -7.77 8.09 17.30
C LEU A 152 -9.26 8.17 16.98
N GLY A 153 -9.97 7.05 17.01
CA GLY A 153 -11.30 6.91 16.44
C GLY A 153 -11.32 7.10 14.91
N ILE A 154 -12.49 6.94 14.29
CA ILE A 154 -12.63 6.98 12.82
C ILE A 154 -12.14 8.32 12.25
N GLU A 155 -12.61 9.45 12.81
CA GLU A 155 -12.28 10.77 12.30
C GLU A 155 -10.81 11.13 12.53
N GLY A 156 -10.25 10.77 13.68
CA GLY A 156 -8.84 10.97 13.97
C GLY A 156 -7.93 10.13 13.05
N PHE A 157 -8.32 8.88 12.77
CA PHE A 157 -7.57 8.02 11.87
C PHE A 157 -7.63 8.51 10.40
N ARG A 158 -8.78 9.01 9.94
CA ARG A 158 -8.90 9.66 8.61
C ARG A 158 -8.03 10.91 8.48
N GLY A 159 -7.89 11.66 9.57
CA GLY A 159 -7.12 12.90 9.64
C GLY A 159 -5.70 12.74 10.15
N CYS A 160 -5.20 11.52 10.35
CA CYS A 160 -3.88 11.29 10.90
C CYS A 160 -2.78 11.85 9.97
N ASP A 161 -1.76 12.42 10.59
CA ASP A 161 -0.58 12.94 9.92
C ASP A 161 0.67 12.12 10.29
N ASN A 162 1.83 12.58 9.85
CA ASN A 162 3.08 11.90 10.13
C ASN A 162 3.45 11.84 11.63
N THR A 163 2.84 12.65 12.48
CA THR A 163 3.13 12.68 13.94
C THR A 163 2.20 11.80 14.76
N THR A 164 1.03 11.46 14.21
CA THR A 164 0.00 10.67 14.88
C THR A 164 -0.10 9.25 14.36
N MET A 165 0.33 9.01 13.11
CA MET A 165 0.29 7.67 12.53
C MET A 165 1.41 6.76 13.08
N TRP A 166 1.17 5.44 13.08
CA TRP A 166 2.18 4.44 13.40
C TRP A 166 2.73 3.79 12.14
N TYR A 167 3.94 3.25 12.26
CA TYR A 167 4.74 2.74 11.14
C TYR A 167 5.21 1.31 11.43
N ASN A 168 5.20 0.46 10.41
CA ASN A 168 5.76 -0.90 10.45
C ASN A 168 6.75 -1.15 9.30
N GLY A 169 6.94 -0.19 8.40
CA GLY A 169 7.81 -0.28 7.24
C GLY A 169 9.24 0.22 7.51
N PRO A 170 10.10 0.23 6.47
CA PRO A 170 11.53 0.54 6.61
C PRO A 170 11.84 1.98 6.97
N TYR A 171 10.89 2.91 6.81
CA TYR A 171 11.06 4.33 7.05
C TYR A 171 9.91 4.92 7.87
N LEU A 172 10.24 5.96 8.64
CA LEU A 172 9.32 6.87 9.31
C LEU A 172 9.23 8.17 8.50
N ILE A 173 8.07 8.83 8.49
CA ILE A 173 7.93 10.16 7.89
C ILE A 173 8.31 11.21 8.93
N GLU A 174 9.53 11.73 8.84
CA GLU A 174 10.02 12.77 9.75
C GLU A 174 9.33 14.11 9.51
N GLU A 175 9.13 14.48 8.24
CA GLU A 175 8.47 15.72 7.84
C GLU A 175 7.51 15.48 6.67
N TYR A 176 6.34 16.10 6.75
CA TYR A 176 5.38 16.14 5.66
C TYR A 176 4.83 17.55 5.46
N ILE A 177 5.22 18.18 4.36
CA ILE A 177 4.66 19.46 3.90
C ILE A 177 3.79 19.18 2.68
N GLN A 178 2.47 19.27 2.84
CA GLN A 178 1.50 18.95 1.79
C GLN A 178 1.78 19.71 0.49
N GLY A 179 1.86 18.99 -0.61
CA GLY A 179 2.13 19.55 -1.94
C GLY A 179 3.56 20.07 -2.15
N ASN A 180 4.48 19.84 -1.21
CA ASN A 180 5.85 20.31 -1.29
C ASN A 180 6.85 19.16 -1.04
N THR A 181 7.01 18.72 0.22
CA THR A 181 8.12 17.84 0.59
C THR A 181 7.67 16.74 1.54
N LYS A 182 8.25 15.55 1.37
CA LYS A 182 8.20 14.45 2.34
C LYS A 182 9.63 14.02 2.65
N SER A 183 10.00 14.00 3.93
CA SER A 183 11.29 13.50 4.39
C SER A 183 11.10 12.24 5.22
N TYR A 184 11.93 11.24 4.95
CA TYR A 184 11.90 9.93 5.56
C TYR A 184 13.22 9.64 6.24
N ILE A 185 13.17 9.04 7.43
CA ILE A 185 14.31 8.51 8.17
C ILE A 185 14.12 7.02 8.43
N PRO A 186 15.21 6.24 8.60
CA PRO A 186 15.09 4.82 8.86
C PRO A 186 14.29 4.51 10.12
N ASN A 187 13.37 3.53 10.03
CA ASN A 187 12.74 2.93 11.19
C ASN A 187 13.76 2.09 11.96
N PRO A 188 14.08 2.40 13.23
CA PRO A 188 15.06 1.67 14.01
C PRO A 188 14.63 0.25 14.36
N SER A 189 13.31 0.00 14.45
CA SER A 189 12.70 -1.29 14.77
C SER A 189 12.25 -2.09 13.54
N TYR A 190 12.73 -1.72 12.35
CA TYR A 190 12.34 -2.45 11.14
C TYR A 190 12.85 -3.89 11.16
N TYR A 191 11.94 -4.84 11.03
CA TYR A 191 12.21 -6.28 11.15
C TYR A 191 13.29 -6.80 10.19
N ASP A 192 13.41 -6.22 8.98
CA ASP A 192 14.35 -6.66 7.96
C ASP A 192 15.55 -5.69 7.79
N ALA A 193 15.85 -4.92 8.82
CA ALA A 193 16.91 -3.91 8.80
C ALA A 193 18.30 -4.43 8.42
N ALA A 194 18.56 -5.72 8.68
CA ALA A 194 19.85 -6.35 8.38
C ALA A 194 20.04 -6.66 6.87
N ASN A 195 18.95 -6.84 6.14
CA ASN A 195 18.97 -7.28 4.73
C ASN A 195 18.64 -6.16 3.74
N VAL A 196 18.07 -5.06 4.22
CA VAL A 196 17.64 -3.93 3.38
C VAL A 196 18.60 -2.76 3.54
N SER A 197 19.22 -2.33 2.44
CA SER A 197 19.99 -1.07 2.42
C SER A 197 19.04 0.12 2.47
N ARG A 198 19.24 1.00 3.44
CA ARG A 198 18.42 2.19 3.65
C ARG A 198 19.30 3.44 3.64
N PHE A 199 18.79 4.51 3.02
CA PHE A 199 19.42 5.83 3.12
C PHE A 199 19.21 6.38 4.55
N GLU A 200 20.17 7.15 5.04
CA GLU A 200 20.04 7.88 6.33
C GLU A 200 18.87 8.88 6.29
N ARG A 201 18.61 9.43 5.10
CA ARG A 201 17.47 10.31 4.81
C ARG A 201 17.09 10.17 3.35
N LEU A 202 15.80 10.09 3.10
CA LEU A 202 15.20 10.16 1.76
C LEU A 202 14.25 11.35 1.72
N THR A 203 14.48 12.32 0.84
CA THR A 203 13.59 13.47 0.66
C THR A 203 12.94 13.42 -0.72
N ILE A 204 11.62 13.48 -0.74
CA ILE A 204 10.83 13.58 -1.99
C ILE A 204 10.28 14.98 -2.09
N THR A 205 10.69 15.71 -3.13
CA THR A 205 10.19 17.05 -3.45
C THR A 205 9.18 16.97 -4.57
N MET A 206 7.99 17.56 -4.38
CA MET A 206 6.94 17.59 -5.40
C MET A 206 7.17 18.75 -6.35
N ILE A 207 7.61 18.43 -7.57
CA ILE A 207 7.87 19.42 -8.62
C ILE A 207 6.93 19.08 -9.79
N SER A 208 6.04 20.03 -10.13
CA SER A 208 5.05 19.82 -11.20
C SER A 208 5.61 20.04 -12.60
N ASP A 209 6.72 20.78 -12.74
CA ASP A 209 7.35 21.08 -14.03
C ASP A 209 8.59 20.20 -14.23
N GLY A 210 8.52 19.30 -15.20
CA GLY A 210 9.62 18.38 -15.53
C GLY A 210 10.90 19.08 -16.04
N THR A 211 10.80 20.32 -16.56
CA THR A 211 11.97 21.11 -16.97
C THR A 211 12.73 21.63 -15.76
N ILE A 212 11.99 22.08 -14.74
CA ILE A 212 12.55 22.53 -13.46
C ILE A 212 13.23 21.36 -12.75
N SER A 213 12.57 20.20 -12.68
CA SER A 213 13.16 19.02 -12.03
C SER A 213 14.45 18.56 -12.68
N LEU A 214 14.54 18.59 -14.02
CA LEU A 214 15.78 18.29 -14.74
C LEU A 214 16.90 19.30 -14.43
N GLN A 215 16.58 20.60 -14.36
CA GLN A 215 17.55 21.62 -13.98
C GLN A 215 18.09 21.43 -12.55
N LEU A 216 17.22 21.08 -11.60
CA LEU A 216 17.62 20.79 -10.22
C LEU A 216 18.54 19.55 -10.14
N TYR A 217 18.25 18.51 -10.93
CA TYR A 217 19.15 17.36 -11.07
C TYR A 217 20.51 17.77 -11.65
N GLN A 218 20.52 18.56 -12.71
CA GLN A 218 21.76 19.08 -13.32
C GLN A 218 22.59 19.95 -12.37
N ASN A 219 21.92 20.68 -11.49
CA ASN A 219 22.54 21.48 -10.43
C ASN A 219 22.98 20.65 -9.21
N ARG A 220 22.72 19.32 -9.19
CA ARG A 220 22.97 18.40 -8.06
C ARG A 220 22.15 18.72 -6.81
N GLU A 221 20.96 19.26 -7.01
CA GLU A 221 19.98 19.49 -5.96
C GLU A 221 19.01 18.31 -5.80
N LEU A 222 18.96 17.42 -6.80
CA LEU A 222 18.24 16.15 -6.81
C LEU A 222 19.17 15.01 -7.23
N ASP A 223 19.00 13.83 -6.64
CA ASP A 223 19.74 12.62 -6.97
C ASP A 223 19.03 11.77 -8.04
N GLU A 224 17.71 11.93 -8.17
CA GLU A 224 16.87 11.24 -9.17
C GLU A 224 15.78 12.17 -9.66
N VAL A 225 15.41 12.05 -10.94
CA VAL A 225 14.30 12.78 -11.56
C VAL A 225 13.60 11.96 -12.64
N ASP A 226 12.27 12.05 -12.67
CA ASP A 226 11.48 11.50 -13.77
C ASP A 226 11.54 12.44 -14.99
N LEU A 227 11.96 11.89 -16.15
CA LEU A 227 12.07 12.65 -17.39
C LEU A 227 10.77 12.61 -18.20
N GLY A 228 10.35 13.78 -18.69
CA GLY A 228 9.30 13.87 -19.70
C GLY A 228 9.83 13.56 -21.11
N GLU A 229 8.93 13.25 -22.06
CA GLU A 229 9.28 12.87 -23.43
C GLU A 229 10.21 13.86 -24.13
N SER A 230 9.98 15.18 -23.97
CA SER A 230 10.82 16.23 -24.58
C SER A 230 12.25 16.23 -24.05
N SER A 231 12.43 16.00 -22.75
CA SER A 231 13.75 15.90 -22.12
C SER A 231 14.48 14.65 -22.58
N ILE A 232 13.78 13.51 -22.66
CA ILE A 232 14.31 12.24 -23.18
C ILE A 232 14.80 12.44 -24.61
N ALA A 233 13.95 12.98 -25.49
CA ALA A 233 14.30 13.22 -26.89
C ALA A 233 15.53 14.15 -27.05
N THR A 234 15.62 15.20 -26.24
CA THR A 234 16.74 16.13 -26.25
C THR A 234 18.05 15.48 -25.80
N ILE A 235 18.02 14.70 -24.73
CA ILE A 235 19.22 14.01 -24.23
C ILE A 235 19.69 12.95 -25.23
N GLN A 236 18.75 12.17 -25.78
CA GLN A 236 19.07 11.10 -26.75
C GLN A 236 19.55 11.60 -28.10
N ALA A 237 19.12 12.81 -28.52
CA ALA A 237 19.55 13.41 -29.80
C ALA A 237 21.03 13.81 -29.81
N ASP A 238 21.65 14.01 -28.65
CA ASP A 238 23.06 14.33 -28.50
C ASP A 238 23.82 13.18 -27.83
N PRO A 239 24.53 12.32 -28.60
CA PRO A 239 25.30 11.20 -28.04
C PRO A 239 26.43 11.62 -27.09
N SER A 240 26.87 12.90 -27.14
CA SER A 240 27.91 13.46 -26.28
C SER A 240 27.34 13.96 -24.93
N ASN A 241 26.02 14.00 -24.79
CA ASN A 241 25.39 14.46 -23.57
C ASN A 241 25.71 13.51 -22.41
N GLU A 242 26.30 14.04 -21.35
CA GLU A 242 26.73 13.26 -20.18
C GLU A 242 25.62 12.50 -19.48
N TYR A 243 24.36 12.97 -19.61
CA TYR A 243 23.20 12.34 -18.98
C TYR A 243 22.69 11.09 -19.72
N ASN A 244 23.12 10.86 -20.98
CA ASN A 244 22.73 9.64 -21.72
C ASN A 244 23.08 8.34 -20.97
N GLN A 245 24.24 8.32 -20.31
CA GLN A 245 24.70 7.14 -19.56
C GLN A 245 24.03 6.99 -18.18
N GLN A 246 23.38 8.05 -17.69
CA GLN A 246 22.68 8.09 -16.41
C GLN A 246 21.19 7.76 -16.56
N MET A 247 20.68 7.75 -17.79
CA MET A 247 19.29 7.37 -18.06
C MET A 247 19.07 5.88 -17.79
N CYS A 248 18.04 5.59 -17.04
CA CYS A 248 17.55 4.23 -16.85
C CYS A 248 16.06 4.14 -17.20
N GLU A 249 15.67 3.04 -17.83
CA GLU A 249 14.26 2.78 -18.09
C GLU A 249 13.59 2.24 -16.83
N LYS A 250 12.50 2.89 -16.42
CA LYS A 250 11.61 2.31 -15.42
C LYS A 250 10.90 1.12 -16.04
N ARG A 251 10.81 0.04 -15.29
CA ARG A 251 10.09 -1.13 -15.75
C ARG A 251 8.64 -0.80 -16.06
N PRO A 252 8.01 -1.52 -17.02
CA PRO A 252 6.59 -1.36 -17.29
C PRO A 252 5.78 -1.45 -16.00
N LYS A 253 4.92 -0.47 -15.78
CA LYS A 253 3.97 -0.52 -14.66
C LYS A 253 2.99 -1.68 -14.86
N LYS A 254 2.44 -2.21 -13.80
CA LYS A 254 1.44 -3.29 -13.81
C LYS A 254 0.12 -2.90 -14.48
N PHE A 255 -0.09 -1.62 -14.77
CA PHE A 255 -1.33 -1.09 -15.31
C PHE A 255 -1.19 -0.74 -16.78
N SER A 256 -2.17 -1.14 -17.57
CA SER A 256 -2.37 -0.67 -18.93
C SER A 256 -3.30 0.53 -18.93
N TYR A 257 -2.95 1.56 -19.69
CA TYR A 257 -3.81 2.73 -19.88
C TYR A 257 -4.58 2.59 -21.18
N CYS A 258 -5.86 2.85 -21.15
CA CYS A 258 -6.71 2.83 -22.35
C CYS A 258 -7.63 4.05 -22.39
N PHE A 259 -8.01 4.48 -23.59
CA PHE A 259 -9.07 5.45 -23.78
C PHE A 259 -10.41 4.71 -23.82
N ILE A 260 -11.34 5.15 -22.97
CA ILE A 260 -12.70 4.60 -22.94
C ILE A 260 -13.63 5.66 -23.49
N PHE A 261 -14.32 5.32 -24.58
CA PHE A 261 -15.32 6.20 -25.16
C PHE A 261 -16.67 5.97 -24.47
N ASN A 262 -17.37 7.04 -24.13
CA ASN A 262 -18.72 6.95 -23.61
C ASN A 262 -19.70 6.71 -24.78
N TYR A 263 -20.27 5.51 -24.85
CA TYR A 263 -21.30 5.14 -25.84
C TYR A 263 -22.73 5.37 -25.35
N ASP A 264 -22.90 5.80 -24.10
CA ASP A 264 -24.23 6.07 -23.54
C ASP A 264 -24.79 7.40 -24.05
N LYS A 265 -25.59 7.33 -25.10
CA LYS A 265 -26.24 8.51 -25.73
C LYS A 265 -27.16 9.28 -24.78
N ARG A 266 -27.52 8.75 -23.63
CA ARG A 266 -28.40 9.42 -22.65
C ARG A 266 -27.65 10.44 -21.78
N LYS A 267 -26.33 10.46 -21.84
CA LYS A 267 -25.46 11.32 -21.02
C LYS A 267 -24.67 12.36 -21.82
N THR A 268 -24.99 12.54 -23.10
CA THR A 268 -24.38 13.58 -23.96
C THR A 268 -25.30 14.79 -24.08
#